data_abfde31df47b2a51a7823dc428bbc09d
#
_entry.id   abfde31df47b2a51a7823dc428bbc09d
#
_cell.length_a   1.000
_cell.length_b   1.000
_cell.length_c   1.000
_cell.angle_alpha   90.00
_cell.angle_beta   90.00
_cell.angle_gamma   90.00
#
_symmetry.space_group_name_H-M   'P 1'
#
loop_
_entity.id
_entity.type
_entity.pdbx_description
1 polymer ?
#
loop_
_entity_poly.entity_id
_entity_poly.type
_entity_poly.pdbx_seq_one_letter_code
_entity_poly.pdbx_strand_id
1 'polypeptide(L)'
;MKRLTLLIGAILVSCLLLFGVRKNFETATAGSPETIIVYNWGDYIDPELIVQFEEETGYKVIYETFDSNEAMLTKIKQGGTNYDVAIPSEYTIHKMVQENLLEKLDYSKIKGIEHIDPRFLHQSFDPDNTYSIPYFWGTLGIVYN
;
A
#
# COMPACT_ATOMS: atom_id res chain seq x y z
N MET A 1 -18.00 47.76 6.07
CA MET A 1 -18.14 46.66 7.05
C MET A 1 -19.04 45.53 6.53
N LYS A 2 -20.30 45.77 6.10
CA LYS A 2 -21.21 44.68 5.63
C LYS A 2 -20.68 43.81 4.46
N ARG A 3 -19.94 44.39 3.51
CA ARG A 3 -19.32 43.62 2.39
C ARG A 3 -18.19 42.73 2.84
N LEU A 4 -17.41 43.15 3.81
CA LEU A 4 -16.30 42.35 4.37
C LEU A 4 -16.82 41.15 5.17
N THR A 5 -17.87 41.36 5.97
CA THR A 5 -18.51 40.26 6.72
C THR A 5 -19.16 39.23 5.80
N LEU A 6 -19.75 39.64 4.67
CA LEU A 6 -20.31 38.74 3.65
C LEU A 6 -19.21 37.91 2.96
N LEU A 7 -18.06 38.51 2.64
CA LEU A 7 -16.91 37.80 2.05
C LEU A 7 -16.31 36.75 3.02
N ILE A 8 -16.13 37.12 4.27
CA ILE A 8 -15.65 36.19 5.30
C ILE A 8 -16.63 35.03 5.49
N GLY A 9 -17.93 35.30 5.53
CA GLY A 9 -18.97 34.28 5.61
C GLY A 9 -18.94 33.31 4.41
N ALA A 10 -18.80 33.84 3.20
CA ALA A 10 -18.69 33.00 1.99
C ALA A 10 -17.44 32.11 1.99
N ILE A 11 -16.30 32.63 2.43
CA ILE A 11 -15.06 31.86 2.55
C ILE A 11 -15.22 30.74 3.59
N LEU A 12 -15.80 31.00 4.75
CA LEU A 12 -16.03 29.99 5.78
C LEU A 12 -16.97 28.88 5.30
N VAL A 13 -18.03 29.22 4.62
CA VAL A 13 -18.96 28.23 4.02
C VAL A 13 -18.27 27.40 2.96
N SER A 14 -17.45 28.01 2.10
CA SER A 14 -16.66 27.28 1.10
C SER A 14 -15.64 26.33 1.75
N CYS A 15 -14.95 26.75 2.79
CA CYS A 15 -14.04 25.89 3.55
C CYS A 15 -14.77 24.71 4.23
N LEU A 16 -15.95 24.95 4.80
CA LEU A 16 -16.76 23.89 5.40
C LEU A 16 -17.27 22.88 4.37
N LEU A 17 -17.68 23.35 3.19
CA LEU A 17 -18.06 22.46 2.09
C LEU A 17 -16.87 21.62 1.59
N LEU A 18 -15.70 22.22 1.41
CA LEU A 18 -14.49 21.50 1.00
C LEU A 18 -14.07 20.49 2.06
N PHE A 19 -14.18 20.82 3.34
CA PHE A 19 -13.90 19.91 4.44
C PHE A 19 -14.88 18.74 4.49
N GLY A 20 -16.16 18.99 4.24
CA GLY A 20 -17.20 17.95 4.14
C GLY A 20 -16.98 17.00 2.94
N VAL A 21 -16.60 17.56 1.79
CA VAL A 21 -16.26 16.78 0.59
C VAL A 21 -15.02 15.92 0.88
N ARG A 22 -13.97 16.49 1.48
CA ARG A 22 -12.75 15.74 1.85
C ARG A 22 -13.07 14.56 2.78
N LYS A 23 -13.87 14.78 3.81
CA LYS A 23 -14.27 13.74 4.76
C LYS A 23 -15.05 12.60 4.10
N ASN A 24 -15.94 12.91 3.17
CA ASN A 24 -16.66 11.90 2.39
C ASN A 24 -15.75 11.14 1.43
N PHE A 25 -14.72 11.78 0.85
CA PHE A 25 -13.71 11.11 0.03
C PHE A 25 -12.83 10.17 0.87
N GLU A 26 -12.37 10.60 2.04
CA GLU A 26 -11.59 9.77 2.97
C GLU A 26 -12.39 8.54 3.44
N THR A 27 -13.71 8.69 3.64
CA THR A 27 -14.58 7.56 4.03
C THR A 27 -14.87 6.60 2.87
N ALA A 28 -14.89 7.11 1.62
CA ALA A 28 -15.06 6.29 0.43
C ALA A 28 -13.78 5.52 0.04
N THR A 29 -12.61 5.97 0.51
CA THR A 29 -11.30 5.34 0.24
C THR A 29 -10.85 4.45 1.42
N ALA A 30 -11.47 4.58 2.60
CA ALA A 30 -11.34 3.60 3.66
C ALA A 30 -12.08 2.34 3.19
N GLY A 31 -11.33 1.28 2.84
CA GLY A 31 -11.88 0.04 2.36
C GLY A 31 -13.03 -0.43 3.24
N SER A 32 -14.08 -0.95 2.62
CA SER A 32 -15.10 -1.70 3.35
C SER A 32 -14.39 -2.90 4.02
N PRO A 33 -14.94 -3.51 5.09
CA PRO A 33 -14.37 -4.70 5.68
C PRO A 33 -14.19 -5.87 4.69
N GLU A 34 -14.69 -5.74 3.48
CA GLU A 34 -14.62 -6.72 2.40
C GLU A 34 -13.69 -6.29 1.25
N THR A 35 -12.87 -5.27 1.45
CA THR A 35 -11.98 -4.73 0.41
C THR A 35 -10.53 -4.78 0.88
N ILE A 36 -9.64 -5.25 0.01
CA ILE A 36 -8.18 -5.28 0.21
C ILE A 36 -7.54 -4.32 -0.79
N ILE A 37 -6.68 -3.44 -0.31
CA ILE A 37 -5.95 -2.47 -1.14
C ILE A 37 -4.50 -2.93 -1.29
N VAL A 38 -4.15 -3.33 -2.52
CA VAL A 38 -2.82 -3.83 -2.88
C VAL A 38 -2.06 -2.77 -3.66
N TYR A 39 -0.83 -2.48 -3.27
CA TYR A 39 0.04 -1.49 -3.90
C TYR A 39 1.32 -2.16 -4.41
N ASN A 40 1.42 -2.31 -5.73
CA ASN A 40 2.42 -3.13 -6.38
C ASN A 40 3.08 -2.40 -7.57
N TRP A 41 4.10 -3.00 -8.12
CA TRP A 41 4.67 -2.62 -9.42
C TRP A 41 3.68 -2.90 -10.54
N GLY A 42 3.78 -2.13 -11.63
CA GLY A 42 3.08 -2.46 -12.86
C GLY A 42 3.50 -3.85 -13.37
N ASP A 43 2.59 -4.59 -13.96
CA ASP A 43 2.82 -5.90 -14.60
C ASP A 43 3.44 -7.00 -13.70
N TYR A 44 3.29 -6.88 -12.36
CA TYR A 44 3.84 -7.83 -11.38
C TYR A 44 2.85 -8.89 -10.92
N ILE A 45 1.63 -8.87 -11.40
CA ILE A 45 0.60 -9.88 -11.13
C ILE A 45 -0.22 -10.13 -12.39
N ASP A 46 -0.60 -11.37 -12.59
CA ASP A 46 -1.59 -11.72 -13.60
C ASP A 46 -2.99 -11.24 -13.12
N PRO A 47 -3.70 -10.41 -13.90
CA PRO A 47 -5.03 -9.94 -13.53
C PRO A 47 -6.03 -11.07 -13.26
N GLU A 48 -5.87 -12.23 -13.91
CA GLU A 48 -6.74 -13.39 -13.68
C GLU A 48 -6.62 -13.92 -12.25
N LEU A 49 -5.45 -13.82 -11.62
CA LEU A 49 -5.24 -14.22 -10.23
C LEU A 49 -6.01 -13.31 -9.25
N ILE A 50 -6.16 -12.03 -9.58
CA ILE A 50 -6.98 -11.12 -8.78
C ILE A 50 -8.45 -11.55 -8.83
N VAL A 51 -8.96 -11.85 -10.03
CA VAL A 51 -10.33 -12.33 -10.21
C VAL A 51 -10.55 -13.64 -9.45
N GLN A 52 -9.63 -14.60 -9.59
CA GLN A 52 -9.70 -15.87 -8.87
C GLN A 52 -9.72 -15.65 -7.34
N PHE A 53 -8.84 -14.79 -6.82
CA PHE A 53 -8.82 -14.46 -5.39
C PHE A 53 -10.14 -13.86 -4.92
N GLU A 54 -10.73 -12.94 -5.68
CA GLU A 54 -12.03 -12.34 -5.37
C GLU A 54 -13.15 -13.39 -5.35
N GLU A 55 -13.15 -14.32 -6.31
CA GLU A 55 -14.13 -15.40 -6.38
C GLU A 55 -14.00 -16.40 -5.23
N GLU A 56 -12.78 -16.77 -4.85
CA GLU A 56 -12.51 -17.73 -3.78
C GLU A 56 -12.76 -17.16 -2.38
N THR A 57 -12.51 -15.87 -2.18
CA THR A 57 -12.51 -15.26 -0.84
C THR A 57 -13.73 -14.39 -0.56
N GLY A 58 -14.37 -13.86 -1.60
CA GLY A 58 -15.43 -12.86 -1.49
C GLY A 58 -14.91 -11.42 -1.24
N TYR A 59 -13.60 -11.24 -1.02
CA TYR A 59 -13.01 -9.90 -0.90
C TYR A 59 -12.91 -9.23 -2.26
N LYS A 60 -13.01 -7.89 -2.28
CA LYS A 60 -12.71 -7.07 -3.45
C LYS A 60 -11.31 -6.53 -3.36
N VAL A 61 -10.56 -6.57 -4.47
CA VAL A 61 -9.20 -6.07 -4.55
C VAL A 61 -9.17 -4.72 -5.27
N ILE A 62 -8.72 -3.68 -4.58
CA ILE A 62 -8.31 -2.42 -5.21
C ILE A 62 -6.81 -2.54 -5.48
N TYR A 63 -6.46 -2.65 -6.76
CA TYR A 63 -5.07 -2.80 -7.17
C TYR A 63 -4.54 -1.47 -7.68
N GLU A 64 -3.56 -0.91 -6.97
CA GLU A 64 -2.86 0.32 -7.35
C GLU A 64 -1.42 0.02 -7.72
N THR A 65 -0.85 0.79 -8.64
CA THR A 65 0.53 0.60 -9.10
C THR A 65 1.40 1.81 -8.82
N PHE A 66 2.71 1.57 -8.74
CA PHE A 66 3.74 2.60 -8.64
C PHE A 66 4.92 2.29 -9.58
N ASP A 67 5.66 3.34 -9.93
CA ASP A 67 6.79 3.26 -10.84
C ASP A 67 8.15 3.35 -10.13
N SER A 68 8.16 3.77 -8.86
CA SER A 68 9.37 3.82 -8.04
C SER A 68 9.08 3.63 -6.56
N ASN A 69 10.04 3.05 -5.83
CA ASN A 69 9.95 2.86 -4.38
C ASN A 69 9.81 4.21 -3.64
N GLU A 70 10.46 5.26 -4.13
CA GLU A 70 10.43 6.59 -3.52
C GLU A 70 9.04 7.22 -3.63
N ALA A 71 8.40 7.11 -4.79
CA ALA A 71 7.03 7.57 -5.00
C ALA A 71 6.05 6.80 -4.12
N MET A 72 6.18 5.47 -4.08
CA MET A 72 5.38 4.58 -3.24
C MET A 72 5.49 4.97 -1.76
N LEU A 73 6.72 5.06 -1.24
CA LEU A 73 6.98 5.42 0.15
C LEU A 73 6.45 6.81 0.51
N THR A 74 6.63 7.78 -0.40
CA THR A 74 6.10 9.13 -0.22
C THR A 74 4.58 9.13 -0.10
N LYS A 75 3.89 8.38 -0.96
CA LYS A 75 2.43 8.26 -0.94
C LYS A 75 1.92 7.59 0.34
N ILE A 76 2.56 6.53 0.80
CA ILE A 76 2.23 5.88 2.08
C ILE A 76 2.40 6.86 3.25
N LYS A 77 3.50 7.63 3.28
CA LYS A 77 3.79 8.61 4.35
C LYS A 77 2.84 9.80 4.34
N GLN A 78 2.33 10.20 3.19
CA GLN A 78 1.32 11.26 3.10
C GLN A 78 -0.02 10.84 3.71
N GLY A 79 -0.28 9.54 3.80
CA GLY A 79 -1.54 9.00 4.27
C GLY A 79 -2.69 9.23 3.27
N GLY A 80 -3.91 9.03 3.73
CA GLY A 80 -5.13 9.16 2.91
C GLY A 80 -5.60 7.84 2.30
N THR A 81 -4.72 6.88 2.07
CA THR A 81 -5.07 5.50 1.70
C THR A 81 -4.38 4.56 2.70
N ASN A 82 -5.13 3.66 3.30
CA ASN A 82 -4.58 2.58 4.11
C ASN A 82 -4.36 1.37 3.20
N TYR A 83 -3.12 1.16 2.80
CA TYR A 83 -2.74 -0.02 2.04
C TYR A 83 -2.67 -1.24 2.95
N ASP A 84 -3.31 -2.35 2.54
CA ASP A 84 -3.25 -3.62 3.28
C ASP A 84 -2.00 -4.41 2.91
N VAL A 85 -1.59 -4.35 1.65
CA VAL A 85 -0.39 -5.01 1.12
C VAL A 85 0.38 -4.07 0.22
N ALA A 86 1.70 -3.97 0.42
CA ALA A 86 2.60 -3.26 -0.48
C ALA A 86 3.77 -4.18 -0.88
N ILE A 87 4.24 -4.09 -2.12
CA ILE A 87 5.32 -4.93 -2.66
C ILE A 87 6.54 -4.05 -3.06
N PRO A 88 7.26 -3.47 -2.10
CA PRO A 88 8.47 -2.70 -2.36
C PRO A 88 9.70 -3.58 -2.56
N SER A 89 10.80 -2.96 -3.01
CA SER A 89 12.11 -3.59 -2.98
C SER A 89 12.68 -3.62 -1.54
N GLU A 90 13.63 -4.53 -1.30
CA GLU A 90 14.20 -4.85 0.02
C GLU A 90 14.74 -3.62 0.78
N TYR A 91 15.44 -2.71 0.10
CA TYR A 91 15.98 -1.51 0.76
C TYR A 91 14.89 -0.56 1.27
N THR A 92 13.72 -0.59 0.63
CA THR A 92 12.57 0.19 1.07
C THR A 92 11.88 -0.45 2.26
N ILE A 93 11.80 -1.78 2.32
CA ILE A 93 11.29 -2.52 3.50
C ILE A 93 12.10 -2.11 4.72
N HIS A 94 13.44 -2.14 4.64
CA HIS A 94 14.31 -1.72 5.74
C HIS A 94 13.97 -0.31 6.26
N LYS A 95 13.76 0.63 5.33
CA LYS A 95 13.38 2.01 5.68
C LYS A 95 11.98 2.09 6.31
N MET A 96 11.01 1.34 5.78
CA MET A 96 9.65 1.29 6.32
C MET A 96 9.60 0.71 7.73
N VAL A 97 10.42 -0.30 8.03
CA VAL A 97 10.60 -0.85 9.39
C VAL A 97 11.14 0.21 10.34
N GLN A 98 12.19 0.94 9.95
CA GLN A 98 12.77 2.02 10.77
C GLN A 98 11.78 3.15 11.05
N GLU A 99 10.89 3.43 10.12
CA GLU A 99 9.88 4.49 10.24
C GLU A 99 8.55 4.00 10.87
N ASN A 100 8.46 2.73 11.29
CA ASN A 100 7.25 2.10 11.88
C ASN A 100 6.02 2.20 10.96
N LEU A 101 6.22 1.95 9.67
CA LEU A 101 5.16 1.98 8.65
C LEU A 101 4.57 0.60 8.33
N LEU A 102 5.09 -0.46 8.95
CA LEU A 102 4.68 -1.84 8.70
C LEU A 102 4.11 -2.48 9.95
N GLU A 103 3.05 -3.26 9.77
CA GLU A 103 2.50 -4.16 10.79
C GLU A 103 3.27 -5.47 10.83
N LYS A 104 3.32 -6.09 12.01
CA LYS A 104 3.94 -7.40 12.17
C LYS A 104 3.07 -8.50 11.58
N LEU A 105 3.70 -9.43 10.90
CA LEU A 105 3.03 -10.59 10.32
C LEU A 105 2.59 -11.57 11.43
N ASP A 106 1.36 -12.04 11.32
CA ASP A 106 0.82 -13.11 12.17
C ASP A 106 0.93 -14.44 11.43
N TYR A 107 2.02 -15.15 11.65
CA TYR A 107 2.31 -16.44 11.01
C TYR A 107 1.29 -17.53 11.32
N SER A 108 0.49 -17.39 12.39
CA SER A 108 -0.58 -18.35 12.68
C SER A 108 -1.71 -18.31 11.65
N LYS A 109 -1.80 -17.22 10.89
CA LYS A 109 -2.82 -16.98 9.86
C LYS A 109 -2.30 -17.13 8.43
N ILE A 110 -0.98 -17.17 8.26
CA ILE A 110 -0.35 -17.26 6.93
C ILE A 110 -0.08 -18.72 6.59
N LYS A 111 -0.58 -19.16 5.45
CA LYS A 111 -0.36 -20.52 4.92
C LYS A 111 0.60 -20.46 3.74
N GLY A 112 1.32 -21.55 3.49
CA GLY A 112 2.17 -21.67 2.30
C GLY A 112 3.58 -21.11 2.47
N ILE A 113 3.96 -20.62 3.64
CA ILE A 113 5.33 -20.18 3.94
C ILE A 113 6.34 -21.32 3.70
N GLU A 114 5.94 -22.56 3.97
CA GLU A 114 6.74 -23.76 3.75
C GLU A 114 7.09 -24.02 2.27
N HIS A 115 6.43 -23.35 1.34
CA HIS A 115 6.72 -23.44 -0.08
C HIS A 115 7.75 -22.41 -0.55
N ILE A 116 8.14 -21.46 0.31
CA ILE A 116 9.16 -20.46 -0.01
C ILE A 116 10.54 -21.10 0.16
N ASP A 117 11.40 -20.92 -0.85
CA ASP A 117 12.78 -21.38 -0.76
C ASP A 117 13.48 -20.67 0.41
N PRO A 118 14.07 -21.43 1.36
CA PRO A 118 14.70 -20.85 2.55
C PRO A 118 15.82 -19.84 2.25
N ARG A 119 16.41 -19.87 1.05
CA ARG A 119 17.44 -18.91 0.62
C ARG A 119 16.93 -17.47 0.56
N PHE A 120 15.62 -17.27 0.41
CA PHE A 120 15.01 -15.94 0.32
C PHE A 120 14.45 -15.45 1.65
N LEU A 121 14.41 -16.32 2.66
CA LEU A 121 14.04 -15.95 4.03
C LEU A 121 15.23 -15.40 4.81
N HIS A 122 14.97 -14.74 5.92
CA HIS A 122 15.98 -14.25 6.87
C HIS A 122 17.02 -13.31 6.26
N GLN A 123 16.58 -12.45 5.33
CA GLN A 123 17.44 -11.47 4.68
C GLN A 123 17.78 -10.31 5.63
N SER A 124 18.90 -9.65 5.39
CA SER A 124 19.44 -8.60 6.26
C SER A 124 18.49 -7.41 6.51
N PHE A 125 17.53 -7.18 5.63
CA PHE A 125 16.54 -6.11 5.76
C PHE A 125 15.37 -6.48 6.69
N ASP A 126 15.11 -7.78 6.91
CA ASP A 126 14.10 -8.31 7.83
C ASP A 126 14.53 -9.72 8.31
N PRO A 127 15.53 -9.81 9.23
CA PRO A 127 16.18 -11.07 9.57
C PRO A 127 15.25 -12.14 10.15
N ASP A 128 14.18 -11.72 10.80
CA ASP A 128 13.21 -12.63 11.41
C ASP A 128 11.95 -12.82 10.56
N ASN A 129 11.92 -12.24 9.35
CA ASN A 129 10.73 -12.16 8.50
C ASN A 129 9.50 -11.62 9.27
N THR A 130 9.73 -10.66 10.16
CA THR A 130 8.69 -10.12 11.03
C THR A 130 7.66 -9.29 10.27
N TYR A 131 8.09 -8.65 9.18
CA TYR A 131 7.30 -7.65 8.46
C TYR A 131 7.07 -7.98 6.99
N SER A 132 7.84 -8.92 6.43
CA SER A 132 7.83 -9.18 5.00
C SER A 132 7.94 -10.65 4.63
N ILE A 133 7.38 -10.99 3.46
CA ILE A 133 7.48 -12.30 2.83
C ILE A 133 8.00 -12.07 1.41
N PRO A 134 8.96 -12.88 0.92
CA PRO A 134 9.45 -12.80 -0.45
C PRO A 134 8.35 -12.99 -1.48
N TYR A 135 8.28 -12.12 -2.49
CA TYR A 135 7.35 -12.19 -3.61
C TYR A 135 8.06 -12.56 -4.91
N PHE A 136 8.95 -11.69 -5.38
CA PHE A 136 9.81 -11.94 -6.53
C PHE A 136 11.28 -11.71 -6.20
N TRP A 137 12.15 -12.33 -6.96
CA TRP A 137 13.58 -12.09 -6.94
C TRP A 137 14.11 -12.00 -8.36
N GLY A 138 15.23 -11.34 -8.53
CA GLY A 138 15.88 -11.20 -9.82
C GLY A 138 17.39 -11.02 -9.69
N THR A 139 18.09 -11.17 -10.80
CA THR A 139 19.51 -10.91 -10.90
C THR A 139 19.77 -9.75 -11.88
N LEU A 140 20.75 -8.93 -11.56
CA LEU A 140 21.28 -7.92 -12.46
C LEU A 140 22.57 -8.44 -13.09
N GLY A 141 22.73 -8.18 -14.39
CA GLY A 141 23.93 -8.54 -15.13
C GLY A 141 24.32 -7.43 -16.13
N ILE A 142 25.60 -7.39 -16.47
CA ILE A 142 26.12 -6.50 -17.50
C ILE A 142 26.25 -7.31 -18.79
N VAL A 143 25.59 -6.85 -19.86
CA VAL A 143 25.77 -7.38 -21.20
C VAL A 143 26.71 -6.45 -21.94
N TYR A 144 27.75 -7.00 -22.56
CA TYR A 144 28.73 -6.25 -23.33
C TYR A 144 28.98 -6.94 -24.68
N ASN A 145 29.36 -6.14 -25.67
CA ASN A 145 29.80 -6.58 -26.99
C ASN A 145 31.29 -6.81 -27.03
#